data_4f3b1082592783eba6bef3d16f0862ac
#
_entry.id   4f3b1082592783eba6bef3d16f0862ac
#
_cell.length_a   1.000
_cell.length_b   1.000
_cell.length_c   1.000
_cell.angle_alpha   90.00
_cell.angle_beta   90.00
_cell.angle_gamma   90.00
#
_symmetry.space_group_name_H-M   'P 1'
#
loop_
_entity.id
_entity.type
_entity.pdbx_description
1 polymer ?
#
loop_
_entity_poly.entity_id
_entity_poly.type
_entity_poly.pdbx_seq_one_letter_code
_entity_poly.pdbx_strand_id
1 'polypeptide(L)'
;MAKTNVDLEKTENMDELVENELEDMTNTSVENILHLTKPVMYNGEEVTELTFDFDKLTGADALNIEEELVSRGKTMYYGAINDANYLILMAVKACTKPVGRDFFNKISIVDFERIKNRARFFLAGVAQSRR
;
A
#
# COMPACT_ATOMS: atom_id res chain seq x y z
N MET A 1 14.81 -34.81 -1.01
CA MET A 1 13.42 -34.69 -1.50
C MET A 1 12.55 -33.88 -0.58
N ALA A 2 12.46 -34.25 0.70
CA ALA A 2 11.65 -33.49 1.66
C ALA A 2 12.11 -32.03 1.82
N LYS A 3 13.41 -31.81 1.77
CA LYS A 3 13.99 -30.48 1.87
C LYS A 3 13.60 -29.59 0.68
N THR A 4 13.55 -30.19 -0.50
CA THR A 4 13.14 -29.48 -1.71
C THR A 4 11.67 -29.11 -1.66
N ASN A 5 10.83 -30.00 -1.11
CA ASN A 5 9.40 -29.73 -1.00
C ASN A 5 9.12 -28.56 -0.05
N VAL A 6 9.86 -28.48 1.05
CA VAL A 6 9.69 -27.35 2.01
C VAL A 6 10.09 -26.04 1.35
N ASP A 7 11.18 -26.04 0.59
CA ASP A 7 11.63 -24.85 -0.11
C ASP A 7 10.62 -24.43 -1.20
N LEU A 8 10.06 -25.43 -1.89
CA LEU A 8 9.01 -25.16 -2.90
C LEU A 8 7.76 -24.57 -2.29
N GLU A 9 7.35 -25.05 -1.13
CA GLU A 9 6.18 -24.51 -0.45
C GLU A 9 6.39 -23.05 -0.07
N LYS A 10 7.58 -22.71 0.44
CA LYS A 10 7.92 -21.32 0.75
C LYS A 10 7.90 -20.45 -0.49
N THR A 11 8.47 -20.95 -1.57
CA THR A 11 8.50 -20.23 -2.84
C THR A 11 7.10 -20.05 -3.40
N GLU A 12 6.28 -21.10 -3.34
CA GLU A 12 4.90 -21.04 -3.80
C GLU A 12 4.09 -20.00 -3.03
N ASN A 13 4.26 -19.94 -1.70
CA ASN A 13 3.55 -18.96 -0.89
C ASN A 13 3.95 -17.53 -1.25
N MET A 14 5.23 -17.28 -1.49
CA MET A 14 5.69 -15.97 -1.91
C MET A 14 5.23 -15.62 -3.30
N ASP A 15 5.28 -16.58 -4.22
CA ASP A 15 4.80 -16.39 -5.59
C ASP A 15 3.30 -16.13 -5.60
N GLU A 16 2.55 -16.85 -4.78
CA GLU A 16 1.11 -16.64 -4.65
C GLU A 16 0.80 -15.25 -4.12
N LEU A 17 1.54 -14.78 -3.14
CA LEU A 17 1.37 -13.42 -2.61
C LEU A 17 1.67 -12.37 -3.67
N VAL A 18 2.73 -12.57 -4.44
CA VAL A 18 3.09 -11.66 -5.53
C VAL A 18 2.03 -11.68 -6.63
N GLU A 19 1.55 -12.88 -7.01
CA GLU A 19 0.50 -13.00 -8.02
C GLU A 19 -0.79 -12.33 -7.57
N ASN A 20 -1.19 -12.54 -6.31
CA ASN A 20 -2.38 -11.90 -5.76
C ASN A 20 -2.24 -10.39 -5.77
N GLU A 21 -1.05 -9.89 -5.42
CA GLU A 21 -0.78 -8.47 -5.44
C GLU A 21 -0.87 -7.91 -6.85
N LEU A 22 -0.31 -8.62 -7.82
CA LEU A 22 -0.37 -8.20 -9.22
C LEU A 22 -1.79 -8.23 -9.77
N GLU A 23 -2.56 -9.27 -9.44
CA GLU A 23 -3.96 -9.35 -9.84
C GLU A 23 -4.76 -8.18 -9.28
N ASP A 24 -4.57 -7.89 -8.00
CA ASP A 24 -5.25 -6.77 -7.35
C ASP A 24 -4.92 -5.44 -8.02
N MET A 25 -3.66 -5.26 -8.42
CA MET A 25 -3.22 -4.04 -9.07
C MET A 25 -3.69 -3.92 -10.51
N THR A 26 -3.81 -5.04 -11.22
CA THR A 26 -4.25 -5.03 -12.62
C THR A 26 -5.76 -5.05 -12.74
N ASN A 27 -6.45 -5.38 -11.68
CA ASN A 27 -7.89 -5.33 -11.66
C ASN A 27 -8.31 -3.87 -11.81
N THR A 28 -8.91 -3.56 -12.94
CA THR A 28 -9.27 -2.20 -13.31
C THR A 28 -10.51 -1.66 -12.58
N SER A 29 -11.03 -2.43 -11.65
CA SER A 29 -12.12 -1.93 -10.84
C SER A 29 -11.67 -0.67 -10.10
N VAL A 30 -12.61 0.20 -9.83
CA VAL A 30 -12.36 1.44 -9.11
C VAL A 30 -11.73 1.17 -7.76
N GLU A 31 -11.97 0.00 -7.21
CA GLU A 31 -11.52 -0.37 -5.88
C GLU A 31 -10.33 -1.33 -5.95
N ASN A 32 -9.31 -0.98 -5.20
CA ASN A 32 -8.10 -1.78 -5.03
C ASN A 32 -8.14 -2.37 -3.63
N ILE A 33 -8.49 -3.65 -3.53
CA ILE A 33 -8.67 -4.33 -2.25
C ILE A 33 -7.38 -5.03 -1.85
N LEU A 34 -6.97 -4.81 -0.61
CA LEU A 34 -5.80 -5.47 -0.04
C LEU A 34 -6.23 -6.27 1.19
N HIS A 35 -6.01 -7.57 1.14
CA HIS A 35 -6.28 -8.44 2.28
C HIS A 35 -5.07 -8.46 3.21
N LEU A 36 -5.29 -8.12 4.48
CA LEU A 36 -4.22 -8.11 5.47
C LEU A 36 -3.80 -9.54 5.79
N THR A 37 -2.49 -9.77 5.91
CA THR A 37 -1.97 -11.07 6.33
C THR A 37 -2.23 -11.30 7.81
N LYS A 38 -2.31 -10.21 8.58
CA LYS A 38 -2.65 -10.26 10.00
C LYS A 38 -3.75 -9.25 10.27
N PRO A 39 -4.90 -9.69 10.77
CA PRO A 39 -5.96 -8.76 11.15
C PRO A 39 -5.51 -7.80 12.23
N VAL A 40 -6.06 -6.60 12.23
CA VAL A 40 -5.72 -5.55 13.18
C VAL A 40 -7.01 -5.08 13.87
N MET A 41 -6.97 -5.00 15.19
CA MET A 41 -8.08 -4.40 15.94
C MET A 41 -7.93 -2.89 15.90
N TYR A 42 -8.96 -2.20 15.44
CA TYR A 42 -8.96 -0.76 15.34
C TYR A 42 -10.33 -0.22 15.71
N ASN A 43 -10.37 0.62 16.72
CA ASN A 43 -11.62 1.21 17.24
C ASN A 43 -12.67 0.14 17.57
N GLY A 44 -12.23 -0.97 18.17
CA GLY A 44 -13.11 -2.05 18.59
C GLY A 44 -13.57 -2.98 17.48
N GLU A 45 -13.05 -2.81 16.27
CA GLU A 45 -13.42 -3.60 15.11
C GLU A 45 -12.19 -4.33 14.56
N GLU A 46 -12.38 -5.59 14.18
CA GLU A 46 -11.32 -6.35 13.54
C GLU A 46 -11.26 -6.00 12.05
N VAL A 47 -10.14 -5.45 11.62
CA VAL A 47 -9.93 -5.07 10.22
C VAL A 47 -9.12 -6.16 9.55
N THR A 48 -9.69 -6.76 8.50
CA THR A 48 -9.05 -7.85 7.75
C THR A 48 -8.66 -7.45 6.34
N GLU A 49 -9.23 -6.35 5.84
CA GLU A 49 -8.92 -5.86 4.50
C GLU A 49 -9.06 -4.35 4.45
N LEU A 50 -8.37 -3.76 3.48
CA LEU A 50 -8.46 -2.33 3.21
C LEU A 50 -8.79 -2.16 1.73
N THR A 51 -9.53 -1.10 1.42
CA THR A 51 -9.84 -0.74 0.05
C THR A 51 -9.29 0.64 -0.23
N PHE A 52 -8.59 0.78 -1.35
CA PHE A 52 -7.96 2.03 -1.74
C PHE A 52 -8.54 2.54 -3.05
N ASP A 53 -8.78 3.83 -3.11
CA ASP A 53 -9.16 4.52 -4.34
C ASP A 53 -8.12 5.59 -4.63
N PHE A 54 -7.02 5.19 -5.26
CA PHE A 54 -5.95 6.10 -5.59
C PHE A 54 -6.34 7.10 -6.67
N ASP A 55 -7.28 6.72 -7.53
CA ASP A 55 -7.71 7.59 -8.63
C ASP A 55 -8.39 8.88 -8.16
N LYS A 56 -8.93 8.87 -6.95
CA LYS A 56 -9.57 10.07 -6.42
C LYS A 56 -8.58 11.13 -5.95
N LEU A 57 -7.32 10.76 -5.79
CA LEU A 57 -6.29 11.68 -5.30
C LEU A 57 -5.97 12.74 -6.35
N THR A 58 -5.78 13.97 -5.90
CA THR A 58 -5.54 15.12 -6.76
C THR A 58 -4.21 15.76 -6.45
N GLY A 59 -3.85 16.76 -7.25
CA GLY A 59 -2.65 17.57 -6.97
C GLY A 59 -2.73 18.25 -5.61
N ALA A 60 -3.92 18.66 -5.18
CA ALA A 60 -4.09 19.24 -3.85
C ALA A 60 -3.70 18.24 -2.76
N ASP A 61 -4.06 16.97 -2.93
CA ASP A 61 -3.67 15.93 -1.99
C ASP A 61 -2.16 15.78 -1.94
N ALA A 62 -1.50 15.80 -3.10
CA ALA A 62 -0.04 15.70 -3.18
C ALA A 62 0.62 16.86 -2.43
N LEU A 63 0.14 18.09 -2.65
CA LEU A 63 0.68 19.25 -1.96
C LEU A 63 0.47 19.17 -0.45
N ASN A 64 -0.69 18.69 -0.03
CA ASN A 64 -0.98 18.53 1.40
C ASN A 64 -0.03 17.51 2.04
N ILE A 65 0.28 16.44 1.34
CA ILE A 65 1.23 15.44 1.83
C ILE A 65 2.62 16.07 1.98
N GLU A 66 3.07 16.81 0.98
CA GLU A 66 4.38 17.45 1.03
C GLU A 66 4.46 18.46 2.16
N GLU A 67 3.42 19.26 2.35
CA GLU A 67 3.36 20.22 3.45
C GLU A 67 3.41 19.53 4.80
N GLU A 68 2.70 18.42 4.95
CA GLU A 68 2.72 17.66 6.20
C GLU A 68 4.12 17.13 6.49
N LEU A 69 4.80 16.60 5.48
CA LEU A 69 6.16 16.07 5.64
C LEU A 69 7.13 17.17 6.04
N VAL A 70 7.05 18.32 5.39
CA VAL A 70 7.89 19.46 5.73
C VAL A 70 7.63 19.90 7.17
N SER A 71 6.37 19.96 7.59
CA SER A 71 6.01 20.38 8.95
C SER A 71 6.55 19.41 10.00
N ARG A 72 6.81 18.17 9.61
CA ARG A 72 7.40 17.16 10.51
C ARG A 72 8.92 17.08 10.39
N GLY A 73 9.54 18.00 9.65
CA GLY A 73 10.98 18.00 9.44
C GLY A 73 11.48 16.88 8.53
N LYS A 74 10.61 16.34 7.69
CA LYS A 74 10.98 15.28 6.76
C LYS A 74 11.43 15.86 5.42
N THR A 75 12.47 15.28 4.84
CA THR A 75 12.97 15.68 3.53
C THR A 75 12.92 14.49 2.60
N MET A 76 12.37 14.70 1.39
CA MET A 76 12.31 13.66 0.37
C MET A 76 13.53 13.74 -0.54
N TYR A 77 14.55 12.96 -0.22
CA TYR A 77 15.80 13.00 -1.00
C TYR A 77 15.68 12.38 -2.39
N TYR A 78 14.82 11.37 -2.52
CA TYR A 78 14.72 10.59 -3.75
C TYR A 78 13.37 10.75 -4.45
N GLY A 79 12.59 11.75 -4.05
CA GLY A 79 11.28 12.00 -4.61
C GLY A 79 10.18 11.15 -4.01
N ALA A 80 8.94 11.49 -4.34
CA ALA A 80 7.74 10.90 -3.75
C ALA A 80 7.68 9.39 -3.92
N ILE A 81 8.00 8.89 -5.11
CA ILE A 81 7.85 7.47 -5.44
C ILE A 81 8.77 6.57 -4.62
N ASN A 82 9.82 7.13 -4.04
CA ASN A 82 10.79 6.38 -3.24
C ASN A 82 10.72 6.71 -1.75
N ASP A 83 9.76 7.54 -1.34
CA ASP A 83 9.65 7.97 0.03
C ASP A 83 8.54 7.22 0.76
N ALA A 84 8.91 6.45 1.78
CA ALA A 84 7.95 5.64 2.52
C ALA A 84 6.87 6.49 3.18
N ASN A 85 7.23 7.62 3.76
CA ASN A 85 6.25 8.48 4.41
C ASN A 85 5.26 9.06 3.41
N TYR A 86 5.74 9.47 2.24
CA TYR A 86 4.88 9.98 1.19
C TYR A 86 3.89 8.90 0.73
N LEU A 87 4.40 7.71 0.45
CA LEU A 87 3.58 6.60 -0.05
C LEU A 87 2.51 6.18 0.95
N ILE A 88 2.86 6.13 2.23
CA ILE A 88 1.89 5.77 3.26
C ILE A 88 0.84 6.87 3.44
N LEU A 89 1.23 8.13 3.39
CA LEU A 89 0.26 9.23 3.46
C LEU A 89 -0.70 9.22 2.27
N MET A 90 -0.21 8.84 1.09
CA MET A 90 -1.08 8.59 -0.06
C MET A 90 -2.11 7.52 0.25
N ALA A 91 -1.65 6.40 0.81
CA ALA A 91 -2.54 5.29 1.13
C ALA A 91 -3.58 5.69 2.17
N VAL A 92 -3.21 6.45 3.17
CA VAL A 92 -4.14 6.98 4.17
C VAL A 92 -5.26 7.77 3.48
N LYS A 93 -4.88 8.66 2.57
CA LYS A 93 -5.85 9.50 1.85
C LYS A 93 -6.71 8.69 0.88
N ALA A 94 -6.13 7.66 0.28
CA ALA A 94 -6.83 6.83 -0.70
C ALA A 94 -7.73 5.79 -0.04
N CYS A 95 -7.50 5.46 1.22
CA CYS A 95 -8.25 4.44 1.91
C CYS A 95 -9.72 4.85 2.04
N THR A 96 -10.62 3.97 1.63
CA THR A 96 -12.05 4.27 1.69
C THR A 96 -12.61 4.10 3.10
N LYS A 97 -11.93 3.31 3.94
CA LYS A 97 -12.29 3.17 5.34
C LYS A 97 -11.62 4.31 6.13
N PRO A 98 -12.33 4.95 7.06
CA PRO A 98 -11.78 6.09 7.79
C PRO A 98 -10.75 5.64 8.83
N VAL A 99 -9.59 5.25 8.39
CA VAL A 99 -8.47 4.91 9.26
C VAL A 99 -7.42 6.02 9.15
N GLY A 100 -6.75 6.29 10.25
CA GLY A 100 -5.71 7.29 10.28
C GLY A 100 -4.34 6.65 10.15
N ARG A 101 -3.32 7.49 10.21
CA ARG A 101 -1.93 7.04 10.14
C ARG A 101 -1.59 6.06 11.26
N ASP A 102 -2.21 6.22 12.41
CA ASP A 102 -2.00 5.32 13.56
C ASP A 102 -2.35 3.87 13.24
N PHE A 103 -3.36 3.65 12.38
CA PHE A 103 -3.71 2.31 11.93
C PHE A 103 -2.52 1.67 11.20
N PHE A 104 -1.90 2.43 10.30
CA PHE A 104 -0.79 1.93 9.49
C PHE A 104 0.46 1.65 10.32
N ASN A 105 0.54 2.21 11.51
CA ASN A 105 1.64 1.90 12.42
C ASN A 105 1.44 0.56 13.13
N LYS A 106 0.23 0.02 13.12
CA LYS A 106 -0.11 -1.22 13.81
C LYS A 106 -0.08 -2.45 12.92
N ILE A 107 -0.15 -2.28 11.61
CA ILE A 107 -0.20 -3.42 10.70
C ILE A 107 1.16 -4.13 10.66
N SER A 108 1.15 -5.37 10.16
CA SER A 108 2.40 -6.12 10.04
C SER A 108 3.32 -5.44 9.05
N ILE A 109 4.63 -5.67 9.20
CA ILE A 109 5.61 -5.09 8.27
C ILE A 109 5.38 -5.58 6.84
N VAL A 110 4.93 -6.83 6.68
CA VAL A 110 4.62 -7.38 5.36
C VAL A 110 3.49 -6.58 4.72
N ASP A 111 2.42 -6.33 5.46
CA ASP A 111 1.30 -5.56 4.96
C ASP A 111 1.67 -4.11 4.68
N PHE A 112 2.50 -3.54 5.54
CA PHE A 112 3.00 -2.18 5.36
C PHE A 112 3.76 -2.06 4.02
N GLU A 113 4.65 -3.00 3.73
CA GLU A 113 5.39 -2.99 2.48
C GLU A 113 4.49 -3.20 1.27
N ARG A 114 3.48 -4.04 1.39
CA ARG A 114 2.51 -4.26 0.31
C ARG A 114 1.72 -3.00 0.00
N ILE A 115 1.28 -2.30 1.02
CA ILE A 115 0.54 -1.03 0.85
C ILE A 115 1.44 0.01 0.20
N LYS A 116 2.65 0.13 0.69
CA LYS A 116 3.63 1.06 0.15
C LYS A 116 3.88 0.78 -1.34
N ASN A 117 4.00 -0.48 -1.69
CA ASN A 117 4.20 -0.88 -3.08
C ASN A 117 3.00 -0.56 -3.95
N ARG A 118 1.79 -0.71 -3.44
CA ARG A 118 0.59 -0.34 -4.21
C ARG A 118 0.58 1.14 -4.54
N ALA A 119 0.90 1.98 -3.57
CA ALA A 119 1.00 3.42 -3.80
C ALA A 119 2.08 3.72 -4.84
N ARG A 120 3.24 3.06 -4.72
CA ARG A 120 4.35 3.24 -5.66
C ARG A 120 3.96 2.84 -7.08
N PHE A 121 3.34 1.67 -7.22
CA PHE A 121 2.92 1.18 -8.53
C PHE A 121 1.85 2.06 -9.14
N PHE A 122 0.96 2.61 -8.33
CA PHE A 122 -0.03 3.54 -8.84
C PHE A 122 0.66 4.76 -9.47
N LEU A 123 1.61 5.37 -8.77
CA LEU A 123 2.34 6.53 -9.29
C LEU A 123 3.08 6.19 -10.59
N ALA A 124 3.81 5.08 -10.59
CA ALA A 124 4.58 4.67 -11.75
C ALA A 124 3.68 4.19 -12.88
N GLY A 125 2.68 3.39 -12.57
CA GLY A 125 1.81 2.76 -13.55
C GLY A 125 0.91 3.75 -14.27
N VAL A 126 0.36 4.71 -13.55
CA VAL A 126 -0.49 5.74 -14.15
C VAL A 126 0.33 6.56 -15.15
N ALA A 127 1.56 6.91 -14.79
CA ALA A 127 2.43 7.67 -15.68
C ALA A 127 2.73 6.88 -16.96
N GLN A 128 2.87 5.56 -16.86
CA GLN A 128 3.15 4.71 -18.02
C GLN A 128 1.93 4.44 -18.88
N SER A 129 0.79 4.21 -18.24
CA SER A 129 -0.43 3.83 -18.95
C SER A 129 -1.02 4.94 -19.80
N ARG A 130 -0.60 6.18 -19.60
CA ARG A 130 -1.10 7.35 -20.33
C ARG A 130 -0.26 7.74 -21.52
N ARG A 131 0.70 6.94 -21.86
CA ARG A 131 1.54 7.20 -23.05
C ARG A 131 0.91 6.70 -24.32
#